data_a943fcd77da3b1692a8391dd0effc1f0
#
_entry.id   a943fcd77da3b1692a8391dd0effc1f0
#
_cell.length_a   1.000
_cell.length_b   1.000
_cell.length_c   1.000
_cell.angle_alpha   90.00
_cell.angle_beta   90.00
_cell.angle_gamma   90.00
#
_symmetry.space_group_name_H-M   'P 1'
#
loop_
_entity.id
_entity.type
_entity.pdbx_description
1 polymer ?
#
loop_
_entity_poly.entity_id
_entity_poly.type
_entity_poly.pdbx_seq_one_letter_code
_entity_poly.pdbx_strand_id
1 'polypeptide(L)'
;IALLRGDRLVLGVSAAPAYGELAWAERGAGAWLDGQRIRVSAVSRLDAAVLSTGNLKTLAAGPGWTRFGRVVTAVDRLRGYGDFVHYHLLARGALDAVIESDVNILDIAALSVIVEEAGGRFTDLAGAPVTLDTTTVLATNGPLHGELCRRLAGDGV
;
A
#
# COMPACT_ATOMS: atom_id res chain seq x y z
N ILE A 1 3.18 14.77 4.54
CA ILE A 1 4.37 15.08 5.36
C ILE A 1 4.82 13.81 6.04
N ALA A 2 6.12 13.53 6.02
CA ALA A 2 6.71 12.45 6.80
C ALA A 2 7.89 12.97 7.63
N LEU A 3 8.11 12.39 8.80
CA LEU A 3 9.28 12.66 9.64
C LEU A 3 10.20 11.45 9.63
N LEU A 4 11.44 11.70 9.21
CA LEU A 4 12.54 10.74 9.26
C LEU A 4 13.41 11.04 10.49
N ARG A 5 13.72 10.02 11.30
CA ARG A 5 14.67 10.11 12.42
C ARG A 5 15.78 9.07 12.19
N GLY A 6 16.97 9.54 11.84
CA GLY A 6 17.97 8.66 11.23
C GLY A 6 17.42 8.07 9.94
N ASP A 7 17.48 6.75 9.79
CA ASP A 7 16.97 6.04 8.61
C ASP A 7 15.56 5.48 8.79
N ARG A 8 14.83 5.93 9.83
CA ARG A 8 13.50 5.40 10.15
C ARG A 8 12.42 6.46 10.00
N LEU A 9 11.40 6.16 9.22
CA LEU A 9 10.15 6.92 9.15
C LEU A 9 9.38 6.71 10.47
N VAL A 10 9.12 7.79 11.21
CA VAL A 10 8.51 7.73 12.56
C VAL A 10 7.14 8.37 12.64
N LEU A 11 6.78 9.26 11.71
CA LEU A 11 5.50 9.93 11.66
C LEU A 11 5.10 10.15 10.19
N GLY A 12 3.82 9.99 9.92
CA GLY A 12 3.21 10.30 8.63
C GLY A 12 1.92 11.10 8.81
N VAL A 13 1.75 12.13 7.98
CA VAL A 13 0.51 12.93 7.90
C VAL A 13 0.16 13.09 6.43
N SER A 14 -1.06 12.76 6.08
CA SER A 14 -1.61 12.86 4.73
C SER A 14 -2.99 13.55 4.77
N ALA A 15 -3.10 14.67 4.08
CA ALA A 15 -4.33 15.45 4.01
C ALA A 15 -4.96 15.36 2.63
N ALA A 16 -6.27 15.11 2.59
CA ALA A 16 -7.10 15.07 1.40
C ALA A 16 -8.25 16.11 1.51
N PRO A 17 -7.96 17.41 1.35
CA PRO A 17 -8.94 18.46 1.60
C PRO A 17 -10.21 18.34 0.75
N ALA A 18 -10.09 17.83 -0.49
CA ALA A 18 -11.22 17.60 -1.38
C ALA A 18 -12.23 16.56 -0.84
N TYR A 19 -11.77 15.67 0.04
CA TYR A 19 -12.59 14.65 0.70
C TYR A 19 -12.87 14.99 2.17
N GLY A 20 -12.32 16.09 2.69
CA GLY A 20 -12.39 16.44 4.09
C GLY A 20 -11.62 15.49 5.01
N GLU A 21 -10.64 14.76 4.50
CA GLU A 21 -9.92 13.73 5.23
C GLU A 21 -8.52 14.19 5.68
N LEU A 22 -8.16 13.85 6.92
CA LEU A 22 -6.81 13.98 7.47
C LEU A 22 -6.41 12.66 8.13
N ALA A 23 -5.50 11.93 7.50
CA ALA A 23 -4.91 10.71 8.04
C ALA A 23 -3.54 11.02 8.68
N TRP A 24 -3.26 10.40 9.83
CA TRP A 24 -1.94 10.49 10.45
C TRP A 24 -1.63 9.25 11.28
N ALA A 25 -0.34 9.01 11.48
CA ALA A 25 0.16 7.95 12.35
C ALA A 25 1.55 8.32 12.91
N GLU A 26 1.80 7.89 14.14
CA GLU A 26 3.12 7.89 14.77
C GLU A 26 3.48 6.45 15.14
N ARG A 27 4.73 6.07 14.96
CA ARG A 27 5.21 4.72 15.29
C ARG A 27 4.89 4.33 16.74
N GLY A 28 4.13 3.23 16.88
CA GLY A 28 3.67 2.69 18.16
C GLY A 28 2.40 3.33 18.73
N ALA A 29 1.85 4.37 18.08
CA ALA A 29 0.63 5.04 18.53
C ALA A 29 -0.63 4.64 17.74
N GLY A 30 -0.44 3.92 16.62
CA GLY A 30 -1.51 3.54 15.71
C GLY A 30 -1.82 4.62 14.68
N ALA A 31 -2.79 4.34 13.81
CA ALA A 31 -3.22 5.22 12.72
C ALA A 31 -4.60 5.82 12.99
N TRP A 32 -4.79 7.04 12.51
CA TRP A 32 -5.98 7.86 12.75
C TRP A 32 -6.44 8.51 11.45
N LEU A 33 -7.76 8.61 11.27
CA LEU A 33 -8.42 9.35 10.19
C LEU A 33 -9.51 10.22 10.83
N ASP A 34 -9.41 11.53 10.66
CA ASP A 34 -10.36 12.53 11.21
C ASP A 34 -10.61 12.32 12.71
N GLY A 35 -9.56 12.03 13.47
CA GLY A 35 -9.61 11.81 14.92
C GLY A 35 -10.14 10.43 15.33
N GLN A 36 -10.51 9.56 14.40
CA GLN A 36 -10.92 8.19 14.68
C GLN A 36 -9.78 7.23 14.42
N ARG A 37 -9.58 6.26 15.32
CA ARG A 37 -8.58 5.21 15.12
C ARG A 37 -9.03 4.28 14.01
N ILE A 38 -8.15 4.04 13.04
CA ILE A 38 -8.41 3.18 11.88
C ILE A 38 -7.59 1.90 11.93
N ARG A 39 -8.07 0.88 11.20
CA ARG A 39 -7.38 -0.40 11.01
C ARG A 39 -7.66 -0.94 9.62
N VAL A 40 -6.70 -1.67 9.08
CA VAL A 40 -6.85 -2.44 7.85
C VAL A 40 -7.90 -3.55 8.00
N SER A 41 -8.36 -4.10 6.89
CA SER A 41 -9.31 -5.22 6.85
C SER A 41 -8.68 -6.53 7.35
N ALA A 42 -9.52 -7.54 7.61
CA ALA A 42 -9.11 -8.89 7.99
C ALA A 42 -9.28 -9.90 6.83
N VAL A 43 -9.51 -9.46 5.60
CA VAL A 43 -9.64 -10.33 4.42
C VAL A 43 -8.35 -11.11 4.23
N SER A 44 -8.45 -12.43 4.13
CA SER A 44 -7.30 -13.35 4.05
C SER A 44 -7.26 -14.20 2.79
N ARG A 45 -8.23 -14.03 1.88
CA ARG A 45 -8.34 -14.77 0.61
C ARG A 45 -8.38 -13.79 -0.55
N LEU A 46 -7.65 -14.08 -1.61
CA LEU A 46 -7.59 -13.21 -2.80
C LEU A 46 -8.94 -13.11 -3.51
N ASP A 47 -9.70 -14.20 -3.60
CA ASP A 47 -11.01 -14.24 -4.26
C ASP A 47 -12.10 -13.41 -3.55
N ALA A 48 -11.81 -12.91 -2.35
CA ALA A 48 -12.65 -11.97 -1.61
C ALA A 48 -12.04 -10.56 -1.51
N ALA A 49 -10.84 -10.36 -2.08
CA ALA A 49 -10.07 -9.13 -1.90
C ALA A 49 -10.43 -8.05 -2.92
N VAL A 50 -10.49 -6.82 -2.46
CA VAL A 50 -10.64 -5.62 -3.30
C VAL A 50 -9.30 -4.89 -3.33
N LEU A 51 -8.73 -4.77 -4.53
CA LEU A 51 -7.44 -4.15 -4.75
C LEU A 51 -7.57 -2.79 -5.45
N SER A 52 -6.58 -1.94 -5.24
CA SER A 52 -6.38 -0.72 -6.02
C SER A 52 -5.02 -0.71 -6.70
N THR A 53 -4.94 0.04 -7.79
CA THR A 53 -3.71 0.29 -8.52
C THR A 53 -3.64 1.75 -8.92
N GLY A 54 -2.42 2.27 -9.01
CA GLY A 54 -2.12 3.60 -9.53
C GLY A 54 -1.22 3.51 -10.76
N ASN A 55 -0.04 4.09 -10.68
CA ASN A 55 0.93 4.08 -11.78
C ASN A 55 1.42 2.66 -12.09
N LEU A 56 1.22 2.20 -13.31
CA LEU A 56 1.57 0.85 -13.75
C LEU A 56 2.54 0.82 -14.94
N LYS A 57 3.03 1.98 -15.39
CA LYS A 57 3.81 2.08 -16.64
C LYS A 57 5.06 1.19 -16.64
N THR A 58 5.86 1.26 -15.58
CA THR A 58 7.07 0.45 -15.45
C THR A 58 6.74 -1.03 -15.30
N LEU A 59 5.72 -1.36 -14.51
CA LEU A 59 5.24 -2.73 -14.37
C LEU A 59 4.75 -3.30 -15.72
N ALA A 60 4.02 -2.49 -16.49
CA ALA A 60 3.50 -2.89 -17.80
C ALA A 60 4.58 -3.08 -18.86
N ALA A 61 5.69 -2.35 -18.75
CA ALA A 61 6.83 -2.45 -19.67
C ALA A 61 7.71 -3.69 -19.45
N GLY A 62 7.50 -4.43 -18.35
CA GLY A 62 8.34 -5.54 -17.95
C GLY A 62 7.61 -6.88 -17.78
N PRO A 63 8.34 -7.94 -17.38
CA PRO A 63 7.77 -9.28 -17.16
C PRO A 63 6.74 -9.30 -15.99
N GLY A 64 6.73 -8.26 -15.15
CA GLY A 64 5.76 -8.10 -14.07
C GLY A 64 4.31 -8.00 -14.55
N TRP A 65 4.08 -7.54 -15.80
CA TRP A 65 2.73 -7.39 -16.35
C TRP A 65 1.95 -8.69 -16.40
N THR A 66 2.57 -9.77 -16.87
CA THR A 66 1.92 -11.09 -16.91
C THR A 66 1.59 -11.59 -15.51
N ARG A 67 2.48 -11.37 -14.53
CA ARG A 67 2.25 -11.76 -13.13
C ARG A 67 1.14 -10.93 -12.49
N PHE A 68 1.14 -9.61 -12.75
CA PHE A 68 0.05 -8.73 -12.33
C PHE A 68 -1.31 -9.16 -12.93
N GLY A 69 -1.34 -9.51 -14.22
CA GLY A 69 -2.55 -10.06 -14.86
C GLY A 69 -3.12 -11.28 -14.16
N ARG A 70 -2.25 -12.19 -13.65
CA ARG A 70 -2.67 -13.34 -12.85
C ARG A 70 -3.23 -12.93 -11.47
N VAL A 71 -2.72 -11.86 -10.87
CA VAL A 71 -3.31 -11.30 -9.65
C VAL A 71 -4.70 -10.74 -9.93
N VAL A 72 -4.85 -9.96 -11.01
CA VAL A 72 -6.14 -9.38 -11.42
C VAL A 72 -7.24 -10.43 -11.60
N THR A 73 -6.89 -11.59 -12.17
CA THR A 73 -7.85 -12.69 -12.36
C THR A 73 -8.18 -13.48 -11.08
N ALA A 74 -7.37 -13.32 -10.03
CA ALA A 74 -7.52 -14.07 -8.78
C ALA A 74 -8.27 -13.30 -7.69
N VAL A 75 -8.47 -11.99 -7.84
CA VAL A 75 -9.12 -11.14 -6.84
C VAL A 75 -10.60 -10.92 -7.17
N ASP A 76 -11.41 -10.57 -6.16
CA ASP A 76 -12.81 -10.21 -6.37
C ASP A 76 -12.92 -8.96 -7.25
N ARG A 77 -12.13 -7.94 -6.95
CA ARG A 77 -12.24 -6.66 -7.63
C ARG A 77 -10.91 -5.89 -7.68
N LEU A 78 -10.65 -5.27 -8.83
CA LEU A 78 -9.59 -4.26 -9.00
C LEU A 78 -10.20 -2.93 -9.43
N ARG A 79 -9.76 -1.83 -8.80
CA ARG A 79 -10.09 -0.45 -9.18
C ARG A 79 -8.84 0.42 -9.11
N GLY A 80 -8.83 1.54 -9.82
CA GLY A 80 -7.82 2.57 -9.73
C GLY A 80 -8.40 3.78 -8.99
N TYR A 81 -7.99 3.99 -7.75
CA TYR A 81 -8.37 5.21 -7.01
C TYR A 81 -7.27 6.26 -7.08
N GLY A 82 -6.05 5.84 -7.39
CA GLY A 82 -4.91 6.70 -7.66
C GLY A 82 -4.36 7.48 -6.48
N ASP A 83 -3.19 8.04 -6.70
CA ASP A 83 -2.43 8.88 -5.80
C ASP A 83 -2.41 8.35 -4.34
N PHE A 84 -2.61 9.21 -3.36
CA PHE A 84 -2.56 8.83 -1.95
C PHE A 84 -3.90 8.29 -1.39
N VAL A 85 -5.02 8.52 -2.08
CA VAL A 85 -6.37 8.20 -1.56
C VAL A 85 -6.56 6.70 -1.33
N HIS A 86 -6.02 5.85 -2.20
CA HIS A 86 -6.16 4.40 -2.03
C HIS A 86 -5.42 3.88 -0.79
N TYR A 87 -4.38 4.56 -0.29
CA TYR A 87 -3.74 4.19 0.98
C TYR A 87 -4.60 4.58 2.19
N HIS A 88 -5.37 5.70 2.13
CA HIS A 88 -6.37 6.00 3.15
C HIS A 88 -7.47 4.92 3.17
N LEU A 89 -7.94 4.49 1.99
CA LEU A 89 -8.92 3.41 1.86
C LEU A 89 -8.39 2.08 2.42
N LEU A 90 -7.13 1.74 2.13
CA LEU A 90 -6.46 0.55 2.68
C LEU A 90 -6.33 0.63 4.20
N ALA A 91 -5.82 1.74 4.73
CA ALA A 91 -5.57 1.92 6.16
C ALA A 91 -6.86 1.87 7.00
N ARG A 92 -8.01 2.26 6.43
CA ARG A 92 -9.33 2.15 7.09
C ARG A 92 -10.09 0.87 6.76
N GLY A 93 -9.48 -0.08 6.05
CA GLY A 93 -10.07 -1.39 5.75
C GLY A 93 -11.11 -1.41 4.63
N ALA A 94 -11.19 -0.36 3.79
CA ALA A 94 -12.07 -0.28 2.63
C ALA A 94 -11.45 -0.91 1.36
N LEU A 95 -10.15 -1.17 1.37
CA LEU A 95 -9.38 -1.94 0.40
C LEU A 95 -8.49 -2.94 1.13
N ASP A 96 -8.01 -3.94 0.40
CA ASP A 96 -7.19 -5.02 0.95
C ASP A 96 -5.74 -4.98 0.47
N ALA A 97 -5.49 -4.39 -0.70
CA ALA A 97 -4.13 -4.14 -1.19
C ALA A 97 -4.08 -3.00 -2.21
N VAL A 98 -2.87 -2.41 -2.34
CA VAL A 98 -2.48 -1.43 -3.35
C VAL A 98 -1.21 -1.91 -4.04
N ILE A 99 -1.21 -1.84 -5.38
CA ILE A 99 -0.07 -2.21 -6.22
C ILE A 99 0.24 -1.03 -7.13
N GLU A 100 1.47 -0.49 -7.04
CA GLU A 100 1.94 0.62 -7.86
C GLU A 100 3.38 0.43 -8.34
N SER A 101 3.69 1.07 -9.47
CA SER A 101 5.04 1.36 -9.93
C SER A 101 5.19 2.86 -10.20
N ASP A 102 6.39 3.32 -10.53
CA ASP A 102 6.64 4.74 -10.84
C ASP A 102 6.31 5.72 -9.70
N VAL A 103 6.48 5.29 -8.46
CA VAL A 103 6.38 6.13 -7.26
C VAL A 103 7.76 6.61 -6.82
N ASN A 104 7.80 7.62 -5.96
CA ASN A 104 9.00 8.05 -5.27
C ASN A 104 8.72 8.20 -3.77
N ILE A 105 9.77 8.39 -2.98
CA ILE A 105 9.64 8.45 -1.51
C ILE A 105 8.74 9.59 -1.02
N LEU A 106 8.68 10.71 -1.75
CA LEU A 106 7.83 11.85 -1.37
C LEU A 106 6.33 11.51 -1.50
N ASP A 107 5.99 10.57 -2.41
CA ASP A 107 4.63 10.10 -2.59
C ASP A 107 4.21 9.16 -1.46
N ILE A 108 5.12 8.30 -0.98
CA ILE A 108 4.77 7.12 -0.17
C ILE A 108 5.24 7.14 1.28
N ALA A 109 6.19 8.02 1.66
CA ALA A 109 6.79 8.00 2.99
C ALA A 109 5.77 8.14 4.13
N ALA A 110 4.85 9.10 4.04
CA ALA A 110 3.81 9.30 5.05
C ALA A 110 2.83 8.11 5.08
N LEU A 111 2.49 7.61 3.90
CA LEU A 111 1.49 6.56 3.71
C LEU A 111 1.99 5.20 4.21
N SER A 112 3.29 4.93 4.10
CA SER A 112 3.88 3.71 4.65
C SER A 112 3.71 3.64 6.18
N VAL A 113 3.95 4.76 6.88
CA VAL A 113 3.73 4.82 8.35
C VAL A 113 2.26 4.63 8.68
N ILE A 114 1.35 5.30 7.95
CA ILE A 114 -0.09 5.23 8.20
C ILE A 114 -0.62 3.81 8.01
N VAL A 115 -0.26 3.15 6.91
CA VAL A 115 -0.71 1.78 6.62
C VAL A 115 -0.16 0.78 7.63
N GLU A 116 1.13 0.87 7.98
CA GLU A 116 1.75 -0.05 8.93
C GLU A 116 1.20 0.13 10.35
N GLU A 117 0.96 1.36 10.79
CA GLU A 117 0.35 1.65 12.09
C GLU A 117 -1.16 1.30 12.15
N ALA A 118 -1.81 1.21 10.99
CA ALA A 118 -3.16 0.63 10.86
C ALA A 118 -3.17 -0.91 10.94
N GLY A 119 -1.99 -1.55 11.01
CA GLY A 119 -1.82 -3.01 11.07
C GLY A 119 -1.58 -3.67 9.71
N GLY A 120 -1.37 -2.90 8.66
CA GLY A 120 -1.02 -3.38 7.33
C GLY A 120 0.49 -3.68 7.16
N ARG A 121 0.87 -4.01 5.93
CA ARG A 121 2.27 -4.12 5.51
C ARG A 121 2.53 -3.27 4.28
N PHE A 122 3.71 -2.67 4.24
CA PHE A 122 4.12 -1.78 3.15
C PHE A 122 5.55 -2.10 2.72
N THR A 123 5.72 -2.55 1.47
CA THR A 123 7.01 -2.93 0.89
C THR A 123 7.09 -2.46 -0.56
N ASP A 124 8.22 -2.67 -1.19
CA ASP A 124 8.29 -2.69 -2.65
C ASP A 124 7.63 -3.98 -3.23
N LEU A 125 7.58 -4.11 -4.56
CA LEU A 125 6.99 -5.29 -5.23
C LEU A 125 7.84 -6.58 -5.07
N ALA A 126 9.09 -6.45 -4.63
CA ALA A 126 9.95 -7.58 -4.30
C ALA A 126 9.81 -8.03 -2.82
N GLY A 127 9.03 -7.29 -2.03
CA GLY A 127 8.84 -7.54 -0.60
C GLY A 127 9.91 -6.92 0.29
N ALA A 128 10.80 -6.07 -0.26
CA ALA A 128 11.80 -5.36 0.51
C ALA A 128 11.20 -4.14 1.25
N PRO A 129 11.75 -3.77 2.42
CA PRO A 129 11.31 -2.57 3.13
C PRO A 129 11.47 -1.29 2.30
N VAL A 130 10.63 -0.29 2.57
CA VAL A 130 10.72 1.03 1.93
C VAL A 130 12.02 1.72 2.29
N THR A 131 12.70 2.24 1.27
CA THR A 131 13.90 3.08 1.36
C THR A 131 13.69 4.38 0.60
N LEU A 132 14.68 5.29 0.63
CA LEU A 132 14.61 6.54 -0.15
C LEU A 132 14.60 6.31 -1.67
N ASP A 133 15.06 5.15 -2.13
CA ASP A 133 15.15 4.78 -3.54
C ASP A 133 13.97 3.90 -4.01
N THR A 134 12.98 3.67 -3.16
CA THR A 134 11.82 2.82 -3.50
C THR A 134 10.97 3.47 -4.61
N THR A 135 10.72 2.69 -5.68
CA THR A 135 9.96 3.14 -6.86
C THR A 135 8.73 2.29 -7.16
N THR A 136 8.50 1.23 -6.40
CA THR A 136 7.33 0.36 -6.53
C THR A 136 6.71 0.09 -5.16
N VAL A 137 5.43 -0.22 -5.11
CA VAL A 137 4.71 -0.47 -3.85
C VAL A 137 3.84 -1.71 -3.93
N LEU A 138 3.95 -2.52 -2.88
CA LEU A 138 2.94 -3.47 -2.43
C LEU A 138 2.53 -3.10 -1.00
N ALA A 139 1.40 -2.42 -0.86
CA ALA A 139 0.79 -2.17 0.44
C ALA A 139 -0.43 -3.10 0.61
N THR A 140 -0.60 -3.69 1.80
CA THR A 140 -1.66 -4.67 2.04
C THR A 140 -2.22 -4.58 3.44
N ASN A 141 -3.33 -5.26 3.66
CA ASN A 141 -3.93 -5.46 4.99
C ASN A 141 -3.14 -6.42 5.92
N GLY A 142 -2.00 -6.94 5.46
CA GLY A 142 -1.16 -7.90 6.21
C GLY A 142 -1.41 -9.36 5.82
N PRO A 143 -2.58 -9.96 6.06
CA PRO A 143 -2.87 -11.36 5.71
C PRO A 143 -2.57 -11.74 4.26
N LEU A 144 -2.82 -10.85 3.31
CA LEU A 144 -2.60 -11.08 1.88
C LEU A 144 -1.16 -10.85 1.42
N HIS A 145 -0.31 -10.22 2.24
CA HIS A 145 0.99 -9.72 1.80
C HIS A 145 1.90 -10.81 1.24
N GLY A 146 2.09 -11.88 1.98
CA GLY A 146 2.98 -12.97 1.57
C GLY A 146 2.56 -13.67 0.28
N GLU A 147 1.25 -13.84 0.07
CA GLU A 147 0.73 -14.42 -1.17
C GLU A 147 0.91 -13.49 -2.36
N LEU A 148 0.60 -12.20 -2.20
CA LEU A 148 0.79 -11.20 -3.26
C LEU A 148 2.26 -11.00 -3.62
N CYS A 149 3.18 -10.98 -2.64
CA CYS A 149 4.63 -10.95 -2.90
C CYS A 149 5.05 -12.11 -3.79
N ARG A 150 4.72 -13.35 -3.44
CA ARG A 150 5.06 -14.53 -4.24
C ARG A 150 4.52 -14.44 -5.67
N ARG A 151 3.27 -14.03 -5.84
CA ARG A 151 2.63 -13.90 -7.15
C ARG A 151 3.26 -12.81 -8.03
N LEU A 152 3.72 -11.73 -7.43
CA LEU A 152 4.31 -10.58 -8.14
C LEU A 152 5.82 -10.76 -8.39
N ALA A 153 6.55 -11.32 -7.45
CA ALA A 153 7.98 -11.57 -7.62
C ALA A 153 8.28 -12.66 -8.68
N GLY A 154 7.34 -13.58 -8.89
CA GLY A 154 7.53 -14.79 -9.66
C GLY A 154 8.15 -15.87 -8.76
N ASP A 155 7.67 -17.10 -8.89
CA ASP A 155 8.35 -18.24 -8.30
C ASP A 155 9.75 -18.28 -8.93
N GLY A 156 10.77 -18.01 -8.12
CA GLY A 156 12.13 -18.27 -8.53
C GLY A 156 12.22 -19.77 -8.81
N VAL A 157 12.42 -20.11 -10.07
CA VAL A 157 12.85 -21.44 -10.51
C VAL A 157 14.28 -21.63 -10.09
#